data_ff154d3af8d4ffb05acc1fa9474a0694
#
_entry.id   ff154d3af8d4ffb05acc1fa9474a0694
#
_cell.length_a   1.000
_cell.length_b   1.000
_cell.length_c   1.000
_cell.angle_alpha   90.00
_cell.angle_beta   90.00
_cell.angle_gamma   90.00
#
_symmetry.space_group_name_H-M   'P 1'
#
loop_
_entity.id
_entity.type
_entity.pdbx_description
1 polymer ?
#
loop_
_entity_poly.entity_id
_entity_poly.type
_entity_poly.pdbx_seq_one_letter_code
_entity_poly.pdbx_strand_id
1 'polypeptide(L)'
;MLMETTTNGGFGKMMGRMFSGEKLFMNRYTAQGGPGMIAMASSLPGSIKPFEIVPGRELICQKSAFLSCTPGIELSVAFQKKLGAGFFGGEGFIMQKLSGQGLAFIEIDGYCKEYELAPGQQIILDTGYLAAMEATCTMDIKSTGGVKNALFGGEGFFNTIVTGPGKVYVQSMPMSKMFGALGSTNK
;
A
#
# COMPACT_ATOMS: atom_id res chain seq x y z
N MET A 1 23.42 16.55 -0.08
CA MET A 1 22.02 16.24 -0.35
C MET A 1 21.18 16.91 0.72
N LEU A 2 20.13 17.62 0.34
CA LEU A 2 19.15 18.22 1.26
C LEU A 2 17.99 17.23 1.45
N MET A 3 17.57 17.02 2.69
CA MET A 3 16.37 16.27 3.03
C MET A 3 15.36 17.23 3.65
N GLU A 4 14.16 17.26 3.11
CA GLU A 4 13.04 18.07 3.62
C GLU A 4 11.81 17.19 3.83
N THR A 5 11.20 17.28 5.00
CA THR A 5 9.91 16.63 5.23
C THR A 5 8.82 17.52 4.64
N THR A 6 8.07 16.99 3.68
CA THR A 6 7.00 17.72 3.00
C THR A 6 5.68 16.99 3.16
N THR A 7 4.59 17.74 3.08
CA THR A 7 3.26 17.18 2.86
C THR A 7 2.95 17.26 1.37
N ASN A 8 2.46 16.19 0.80
CA ASN A 8 2.14 16.16 -0.63
C ASN A 8 1.07 17.22 -0.97
N GLY A 9 1.42 18.20 -1.82
CA GLY A 9 0.46 19.19 -2.34
C GLY A 9 0.53 20.63 -1.79
N GLY A 10 1.60 21.02 -1.04
CA GLY A 10 1.81 22.40 -0.56
C GLY A 10 0.94 22.81 0.64
N PHE A 11 1.33 23.92 1.29
CA PHE A 11 0.79 24.36 2.58
C PHE A 11 -0.73 24.61 2.58
N GLY A 12 -1.31 25.07 1.46
CA GLY A 12 -2.76 25.35 1.35
C GLY A 12 -3.63 24.09 1.27
N LYS A 13 -3.12 23.01 0.64
CA LYS A 13 -3.79 21.69 0.61
C LYS A 13 -3.62 20.93 1.93
N MET A 14 -2.62 21.28 2.74
CA MET A 14 -2.33 20.68 4.04
C MET A 14 -3.46 20.90 5.04
N MET A 15 -4.03 22.10 5.13
CA MET A 15 -5.12 22.39 6.08
C MET A 15 -6.38 21.60 5.77
N GLY A 16 -6.78 21.46 4.51
CA GLY A 16 -7.94 20.64 4.12
C GLY A 16 -7.75 19.15 4.43
N ARG A 17 -6.51 18.64 4.29
CA ARG A 17 -6.17 17.22 4.54
C ARG A 17 -5.99 16.88 6.03
N MET A 18 -5.57 17.85 6.86
CA MET A 18 -5.56 17.66 8.32
C MET A 18 -6.96 17.42 8.89
N PHE A 19 -7.99 18.03 8.30
CA PHE A 19 -9.39 17.82 8.70
C PHE A 19 -9.96 16.46 8.22
N SER A 20 -9.40 15.87 7.15
CA SER A 20 -9.82 14.54 6.65
C SER A 20 -9.05 13.37 7.29
N GLY A 21 -8.10 13.65 8.21
CA GLY A 21 -7.27 12.61 8.84
C GLY A 21 -6.14 12.06 7.96
N GLU A 22 -5.92 12.63 6.77
CA GLU A 22 -4.90 12.21 5.82
C GLU A 22 -3.53 12.81 6.17
N LYS A 23 -2.73 12.12 6.99
CA LYS A 23 -1.35 12.51 7.28
C LYS A 23 -0.39 11.75 6.35
N LEU A 24 -0.20 12.25 5.14
CA LEU A 24 0.80 11.74 4.21
C LEU A 24 2.05 12.65 4.28
N PHE A 25 2.97 12.29 5.16
CA PHE A 25 4.28 12.93 5.22
C PHE A 25 5.25 12.17 4.33
N MET A 26 6.04 12.88 3.55
CA MET A 26 7.10 12.34 2.71
C MET A 26 8.39 13.12 2.92
N ASN A 27 9.51 12.45 2.79
CA ASN A 27 10.81 13.08 2.72
C ASN A 27 11.19 13.32 1.26
N ARG A 28 11.51 14.58 0.94
CA ARG A 28 12.06 14.95 -0.35
C ARG A 28 13.57 15.05 -0.23
N TYR A 29 14.26 14.34 -1.12
CA TYR A 29 15.72 14.37 -1.21
C TYR A 29 16.11 15.14 -2.47
N THR A 30 16.93 16.21 -2.31
CA THR A 30 17.38 17.06 -3.40
C THR A 30 18.90 17.10 -3.42
N ALA A 31 19.52 16.75 -4.55
CA ALA A 31 20.95 16.94 -4.74
C ALA A 31 21.26 18.44 -4.83
N GLN A 32 22.30 18.90 -4.11
CA GLN A 32 22.77 20.29 -4.12
C GLN A 32 24.21 20.34 -4.55
N GLY A 33 24.53 21.28 -5.46
CA GLY A 33 25.91 21.55 -5.89
C GLY A 33 26.48 20.47 -6.84
N GLY A 34 25.66 19.59 -7.40
CA GLY A 34 26.08 18.57 -8.36
C GLY A 34 25.25 17.29 -8.29
N PRO A 35 25.61 16.26 -9.07
CA PRO A 35 24.95 14.97 -9.04
C PRO A 35 24.99 14.34 -7.65
N GLY A 36 23.89 13.70 -7.24
CA GLY A 36 23.78 12.98 -5.98
C GLY A 36 23.16 11.60 -6.18
N MET A 37 23.44 10.68 -5.27
CA MET A 37 22.89 9.35 -5.25
C MET A 37 22.19 9.09 -3.92
N ILE A 38 21.04 8.44 -3.97
CA ILE A 38 20.36 7.88 -2.80
C ILE A 38 20.10 6.40 -3.06
N ALA A 39 20.38 5.58 -2.06
CA ALA A 39 20.02 4.16 -2.05
C ALA A 39 18.83 3.96 -1.10
N MET A 40 17.85 3.20 -1.54
CA MET A 40 16.69 2.82 -0.75
C MET A 40 16.58 1.30 -0.75
N ALA A 41 16.22 0.74 0.39
CA ALA A 41 16.06 -0.70 0.57
C ALA A 41 14.65 -1.01 1.08
N SER A 42 14.19 -2.21 0.79
CA SER A 42 12.95 -2.76 1.35
C SER A 42 13.10 -2.99 2.86
N SER A 43 12.04 -2.78 3.60
CA SER A 43 11.99 -2.99 5.05
C SER A 43 12.01 -4.47 5.42
N LEU A 44 11.54 -5.35 4.54
CA LEU A 44 11.47 -6.79 4.71
C LEU A 44 12.08 -7.53 3.51
N PRO A 45 12.46 -8.83 3.67
CA PRO A 45 12.84 -9.66 2.53
C PRO A 45 11.74 -9.70 1.47
N GLY A 46 12.10 -9.37 0.23
CA GLY A 46 11.14 -9.27 -0.87
C GLY A 46 11.76 -8.65 -2.12
N SER A 47 10.98 -7.89 -2.83
CA SER A 47 11.41 -7.19 -4.03
C SER A 47 10.90 -5.75 -4.09
N ILE A 48 11.64 -4.90 -4.82
CA ILE A 48 11.20 -3.54 -5.14
C ILE A 48 10.80 -3.54 -6.61
N LYS A 49 9.56 -3.16 -6.89
CA LYS A 49 9.04 -3.08 -8.27
C LYS A 49 8.87 -1.62 -8.70
N PRO A 50 9.45 -1.22 -9.86
CA PRO A 50 9.17 0.06 -10.47
C PRO A 50 7.83 0.03 -11.23
N PHE A 51 7.06 1.12 -11.11
CA PHE A 51 5.83 1.35 -11.85
C PHE A 51 5.90 2.71 -12.55
N GLU A 52 5.68 2.72 -13.84
CA GLU A 52 5.47 3.94 -14.59
C GLU A 52 4.04 4.44 -14.36
N ILE A 53 3.90 5.62 -13.79
CA ILE A 53 2.63 6.28 -13.55
C ILE A 53 2.46 7.36 -14.61
N VAL A 54 1.36 7.30 -15.33
CA VAL A 54 0.94 8.31 -16.31
C VAL A 54 -0.57 8.50 -16.21
N PRO A 55 -1.14 9.61 -16.71
CA PRO A 55 -2.59 9.79 -16.77
C PRO A 55 -3.30 8.61 -17.43
N GLY A 56 -4.30 8.04 -16.74
CA GLY A 56 -5.03 6.84 -17.18
C GLY A 56 -4.36 5.50 -16.80
N ARG A 57 -3.16 5.52 -16.21
CA ARG A 57 -2.44 4.33 -15.69
C ARG A 57 -1.96 4.58 -14.28
N GLU A 58 -2.89 4.95 -13.42
CA GLU A 58 -2.63 5.15 -12.01
C GLU A 58 -2.58 3.82 -11.27
N LEU A 59 -1.85 3.80 -10.15
CA LEU A 59 -1.70 2.64 -9.28
C LEU A 59 -2.34 2.91 -7.92
N ILE A 60 -2.96 1.91 -7.34
CA ILE A 60 -3.40 1.91 -5.94
C ILE A 60 -2.55 0.89 -5.20
N CYS A 61 -1.81 1.31 -4.16
CA CYS A 61 -0.97 0.43 -3.37
C CYS A 61 -1.26 0.55 -1.87
N GLN A 62 -0.93 -0.48 -1.12
CA GLN A 62 -0.97 -0.43 0.33
C GLN A 62 -0.01 0.66 0.84
N LYS A 63 -0.44 1.41 1.87
CA LYS A 63 0.38 2.51 2.45
C LYS A 63 1.79 2.04 2.81
N SER A 64 1.91 0.86 3.41
CA SER A 64 3.19 0.26 3.80
C SER A 64 4.04 -0.23 2.62
N ALA A 65 3.45 -0.44 1.46
CA ALA A 65 4.17 -0.88 0.27
C ALA A 65 4.80 0.28 -0.53
N PHE A 66 4.41 1.53 -0.28
CA PHE A 66 5.01 2.67 -0.96
C PHE A 66 6.41 2.95 -0.43
N LEU A 67 7.44 2.83 -1.28
CA LEU A 67 8.83 3.11 -0.93
C LEU A 67 9.25 4.54 -1.34
N SER A 68 9.09 4.87 -2.61
CA SER A 68 9.52 6.18 -3.13
C SER A 68 8.92 6.47 -4.50
N CYS A 69 9.05 7.72 -4.93
CA CYS A 69 8.69 8.12 -6.30
C CYS A 69 9.56 9.27 -6.80
N THR A 70 9.62 9.44 -8.11
CA THR A 70 10.16 10.64 -8.74
C THR A 70 9.21 11.83 -8.54
N PRO A 71 9.69 13.09 -8.70
CA PRO A 71 8.82 14.27 -8.75
C PRO A 71 7.74 14.11 -9.83
N GLY A 72 6.56 14.70 -9.58
CA GLY A 72 5.42 14.64 -10.52
C GLY A 72 4.38 13.59 -10.15
N ILE A 73 4.64 12.76 -9.14
CA ILE A 73 3.65 11.82 -8.60
C ILE A 73 3.00 12.41 -7.36
N GLU A 74 1.68 12.33 -7.30
CA GLU A 74 0.85 12.71 -6.18
C GLU A 74 0.26 11.46 -5.50
N LEU A 75 0.29 11.44 -4.16
CA LEU A 75 -0.33 10.41 -3.35
C LEU A 75 -1.64 10.94 -2.75
N SER A 76 -2.67 10.11 -2.77
CA SER A 76 -3.94 10.37 -2.08
C SER A 76 -4.48 9.10 -1.46
N VAL A 77 -5.33 9.19 -0.43
CA VAL A 77 -5.99 8.01 0.12
C VAL A 77 -7.09 7.58 -0.85
N ALA A 78 -7.00 6.36 -1.37
CA ALA A 78 -8.01 5.76 -2.22
C ALA A 78 -9.04 4.95 -1.42
N PHE A 79 -8.59 4.30 -0.34
CA PHE A 79 -9.43 3.49 0.51
C PHE A 79 -8.86 3.43 1.93
N GLN A 80 -9.73 3.54 2.92
CA GLN A 80 -9.36 3.35 4.33
C GLN A 80 -10.47 2.63 5.08
N LYS A 81 -10.10 1.58 5.84
CA LYS A 81 -11.02 0.85 6.70
C LYS A 81 -10.36 0.51 8.02
N LYS A 82 -10.97 0.92 9.13
CA LYS A 82 -10.53 0.53 10.47
C LYS A 82 -10.94 -0.91 10.71
N LEU A 83 -9.98 -1.79 10.95
CA LEU A 83 -10.18 -3.23 11.11
C LEU A 83 -10.00 -3.71 12.57
N GLY A 84 -10.07 -2.79 13.55
CA GLY A 84 -9.86 -3.06 14.99
C GLY A 84 -8.43 -2.77 15.46
N ALA A 85 -8.26 -2.67 16.81
CA ALA A 85 -7.05 -2.18 17.48
C ALA A 85 -5.91 -3.20 17.44
N GLY A 86 -5.51 -3.86 16.63
CA GLY A 86 -4.39 -4.83 16.52
C GLY A 86 -3.99 -5.11 15.08
N PHE A 87 -4.77 -4.57 14.13
CA PHE A 87 -4.50 -4.75 12.70
C PHE A 87 -3.91 -3.47 12.12
N PHE A 88 -2.83 -3.60 11.38
CA PHE A 88 -2.19 -2.51 10.63
C PHE A 88 -1.80 -1.29 11.49
N GLY A 89 -1.29 -1.50 12.72
CA GLY A 89 -0.75 -0.44 13.57
C GLY A 89 -1.78 0.56 14.12
N GLY A 90 -3.08 0.20 14.17
CA GLY A 90 -4.14 1.06 14.71
C GLY A 90 -4.72 2.08 13.70
N GLU A 91 -4.03 2.40 12.62
CA GLU A 91 -4.53 3.27 11.54
C GLU A 91 -5.56 2.56 10.65
N GLY A 92 -5.59 1.21 10.69
CA GLY A 92 -6.39 0.38 9.82
C GLY A 92 -5.70 0.08 8.48
N PHE A 93 -6.43 -0.59 7.60
CA PHE A 93 -5.96 -0.88 6.25
C PHE A 93 -6.15 0.34 5.35
N ILE A 94 -5.06 0.83 4.79
CA ILE A 94 -5.04 2.04 3.96
C ILE A 94 -4.42 1.72 2.61
N MET A 95 -5.15 2.03 1.54
CA MET A 95 -4.67 2.00 0.17
C MET A 95 -4.51 3.43 -0.34
N GLN A 96 -3.37 3.70 -0.96
CA GLN A 96 -3.00 5.00 -1.53
C GLN A 96 -3.05 4.93 -3.05
N LYS A 97 -3.63 5.95 -3.66
CA LYS A 97 -3.59 6.14 -5.11
C LYS A 97 -2.37 6.99 -5.48
N LEU A 98 -1.59 6.52 -6.42
CA LEU A 98 -0.51 7.23 -7.08
C LEU A 98 -0.99 7.70 -8.43
N SER A 99 -0.93 9.02 -8.64
CA SER A 99 -1.38 9.69 -9.87
C SER A 99 -0.35 10.71 -10.34
N GLY A 100 -0.52 11.27 -11.53
CA GLY A 100 0.41 12.20 -12.14
C GLY A 100 1.31 11.54 -13.18
N GLN A 101 2.59 11.91 -13.23
CA GLN A 101 3.54 11.39 -14.21
C GLN A 101 4.93 11.19 -13.60
N GLY A 102 5.46 9.96 -13.68
CA GLY A 102 6.78 9.62 -13.16
C GLY A 102 6.94 8.13 -12.86
N LEU A 103 7.98 7.78 -12.09
CA LEU A 103 8.24 6.42 -11.61
C LEU A 103 7.92 6.33 -10.12
N ALA A 104 7.17 5.31 -9.74
CA ALA A 104 6.97 4.92 -8.35
C ALA A 104 7.65 3.58 -8.07
N PHE A 105 8.16 3.40 -6.87
CA PHE A 105 8.81 2.18 -6.41
C PHE A 105 8.01 1.63 -5.23
N ILE A 106 7.58 0.38 -5.38
CA ILE A 106 6.71 -0.32 -4.43
C ILE A 106 7.46 -1.50 -3.84
N GLU A 107 7.47 -1.61 -2.52
CA GLU A 107 7.97 -2.78 -1.78
C GLU A 107 6.93 -3.90 -1.87
N ILE A 108 7.39 -5.11 -2.14
CA ILE A 108 6.60 -6.33 -2.15
C ILE A 108 7.21 -7.29 -1.14
N ASP A 109 6.48 -7.62 -0.12
CA ASP A 109 6.94 -8.50 0.96
C ASP A 109 6.92 -9.96 0.49
N GLY A 110 8.11 -10.58 0.43
CA GLY A 110 8.30 -11.91 -0.11
C GLY A 110 8.20 -11.96 -1.63
N TYR A 111 7.52 -12.99 -2.15
CA TYR A 111 7.30 -13.17 -3.59
C TYR A 111 6.10 -12.36 -4.08
N CYS A 112 6.22 -11.77 -5.26
CA CYS A 112 5.14 -11.06 -5.94
C CYS A 112 4.46 -11.97 -6.97
N LYS A 113 3.18 -12.24 -6.79
CA LYS A 113 2.34 -12.87 -7.83
C LYS A 113 1.47 -11.82 -8.49
N GLU A 114 1.53 -11.76 -9.82
CA GLU A 114 0.68 -10.88 -10.63
C GLU A 114 -0.52 -11.67 -11.15
N TYR A 115 -1.69 -11.05 -11.08
CA TYR A 115 -2.93 -11.53 -11.69
C TYR A 115 -3.48 -10.45 -12.61
N GLU A 116 -4.02 -10.86 -13.75
CA GLU A 116 -4.75 -9.98 -14.64
C GLU A 116 -6.22 -10.39 -14.60
N LEU A 117 -7.08 -9.49 -14.14
CA LEU A 117 -8.50 -9.74 -13.98
C LEU A 117 -9.27 -9.16 -15.18
N ALA A 118 -10.12 -9.97 -15.79
CA ALA A 118 -11.09 -9.53 -16.78
C ALA A 118 -12.18 -8.65 -16.13
N PRO A 119 -12.97 -7.87 -16.91
CA PRO A 119 -14.10 -7.12 -16.39
C PRO A 119 -15.07 -7.99 -15.59
N GLY A 120 -15.33 -7.61 -14.32
CA GLY A 120 -16.21 -8.34 -13.40
C GLY A 120 -15.58 -9.59 -12.78
N GLN A 121 -14.39 -10.02 -13.20
CA GLN A 121 -13.68 -11.12 -12.55
C GLN A 121 -13.20 -10.68 -11.17
N GLN A 122 -13.29 -11.57 -10.19
CA GLN A 122 -12.93 -11.30 -8.82
C GLN A 122 -11.81 -12.23 -8.32
N ILE A 123 -10.93 -11.67 -7.48
CA ILE A 123 -10.02 -12.43 -6.64
C ILE A 123 -10.30 -12.08 -5.19
N ILE A 124 -10.30 -13.09 -4.32
CA ILE A 124 -10.50 -12.94 -2.88
C ILE A 124 -9.17 -13.24 -2.21
N LEU A 125 -8.70 -12.33 -1.39
CA LEU A 125 -7.42 -12.39 -0.69
C LEU A 125 -7.66 -12.17 0.81
N ASP A 126 -6.90 -12.84 1.67
CA ASP A 126 -6.79 -12.42 3.06
C ASP A 126 -6.21 -10.99 3.09
N THR A 127 -6.83 -10.12 3.88
CA THR A 127 -6.44 -8.71 3.96
C THR A 127 -4.98 -8.57 4.40
N GLY A 128 -4.19 -7.79 3.66
CA GLY A 128 -2.75 -7.63 3.84
C GLY A 128 -1.93 -8.26 2.72
N TYR A 129 -2.46 -9.26 2.01
CA TYR A 129 -1.77 -9.85 0.87
C TYR A 129 -1.87 -9.02 -0.42
N LEU A 130 -2.81 -8.08 -0.50
CA LEU A 130 -2.88 -7.12 -1.60
C LEU A 130 -1.81 -6.05 -1.43
N ALA A 131 -0.74 -6.09 -2.23
CA ALA A 131 0.29 -5.06 -2.23
C ALA A 131 -0.12 -3.85 -3.08
N ALA A 132 -0.57 -4.10 -4.32
CA ALA A 132 -1.02 -3.05 -5.24
C ALA A 132 -2.01 -3.59 -6.27
N MET A 133 -2.71 -2.66 -6.93
CA MET A 133 -3.60 -2.94 -8.06
C MET A 133 -3.66 -1.72 -8.98
N GLU A 134 -3.97 -1.92 -10.26
CA GLU A 134 -4.29 -0.83 -11.17
C GLU A 134 -5.57 -0.11 -10.72
N ALA A 135 -5.63 1.21 -10.94
CA ALA A 135 -6.77 2.02 -10.51
C ALA A 135 -8.08 1.72 -11.29
N THR A 136 -8.01 0.91 -12.32
CA THR A 136 -9.17 0.36 -13.04
C THR A 136 -9.88 -0.75 -12.26
N CYS A 137 -9.19 -1.38 -11.30
CA CYS A 137 -9.79 -2.33 -10.38
C CYS A 137 -10.57 -1.61 -9.27
N THR A 138 -11.58 -2.28 -8.75
CA THR A 138 -12.27 -1.86 -7.53
C THR A 138 -12.02 -2.86 -6.40
N MET A 139 -12.15 -2.42 -5.15
CA MET A 139 -11.97 -3.30 -4.00
C MET A 139 -13.01 -3.08 -2.91
N ASP A 140 -13.27 -4.14 -2.16
CA ASP A 140 -14.06 -4.12 -0.92
C ASP A 140 -13.42 -5.04 0.12
N ILE A 141 -13.68 -4.79 1.40
CA ILE A 141 -13.23 -5.64 2.51
C ILE A 141 -14.45 -6.17 3.26
N LYS A 142 -14.53 -7.49 3.34
CA LYS A 142 -15.60 -8.21 4.07
C LYS A 142 -15.02 -8.97 5.25
N SER A 143 -15.77 -9.01 6.37
CA SER A 143 -15.46 -9.88 7.48
C SER A 143 -15.71 -11.34 7.07
N THR A 144 -14.82 -12.26 7.47
CA THR A 144 -14.95 -13.70 7.22
C THR A 144 -16.03 -14.39 8.06
N GLY A 145 -16.71 -13.62 8.93
CA GLY A 145 -17.88 -14.09 9.67
C GLY A 145 -17.54 -15.05 10.83
N GLY A 146 -17.19 -14.53 11.98
CA GLY A 146 -17.17 -15.22 13.26
C GLY A 146 -15.79 -15.51 13.82
N VAL A 147 -15.67 -15.28 15.13
CA VAL A 147 -14.44 -15.48 15.94
C VAL A 147 -13.91 -16.92 15.84
N LYS A 148 -14.79 -17.91 15.63
CA LYS A 148 -14.42 -19.33 15.48
C LYS A 148 -13.60 -19.59 14.23
N ASN A 149 -13.98 -19.02 13.08
CA ASN A 149 -13.27 -19.21 11.80
C ASN A 149 -11.91 -18.54 11.83
N ALA A 150 -11.80 -17.39 12.46
CA ALA A 150 -10.54 -16.65 12.60
C ALA A 150 -9.54 -17.31 13.57
N LEU A 151 -10.04 -17.97 14.64
CA LEU A 151 -9.18 -18.62 15.64
C LEU A 151 -8.77 -20.05 15.24
N PHE A 152 -9.60 -20.76 14.50
CA PHE A 152 -9.37 -22.17 14.17
C PHE A 152 -9.17 -22.45 12.68
N GLY A 153 -9.54 -21.50 11.80
CA GLY A 153 -9.42 -21.67 10.34
C GLY A 153 -8.08 -21.27 9.74
N GLY A 154 -7.21 -20.60 10.50
CA GLY A 154 -5.93 -20.05 9.98
C GLY A 154 -6.10 -18.91 8.99
N GLU A 155 -7.34 -18.53 8.66
CA GLU A 155 -7.68 -17.41 7.79
C GLU A 155 -7.76 -16.11 8.60
N GLY A 156 -7.47 -14.97 7.95
CA GLY A 156 -7.61 -13.65 8.59
C GLY A 156 -9.07 -13.31 8.90
N PHE A 157 -9.28 -12.34 9.80
CA PHE A 157 -10.62 -11.84 10.14
C PHE A 157 -11.34 -11.13 9.00
N PHE A 158 -10.60 -10.73 7.97
CA PHE A 158 -11.09 -9.90 6.86
C PHE A 158 -10.51 -10.38 5.54
N ASN A 159 -11.37 -10.48 4.54
CA ASN A 159 -11.01 -10.73 3.16
C ASN A 159 -11.14 -9.46 2.33
N THR A 160 -10.15 -9.22 1.49
CA THR A 160 -10.18 -8.21 0.44
C THR A 160 -10.66 -8.85 -0.84
N ILE A 161 -11.73 -8.30 -1.42
CA ILE A 161 -12.26 -8.69 -2.73
C ILE A 161 -11.80 -7.64 -3.72
N VAL A 162 -11.04 -8.04 -4.72
CA VAL A 162 -10.65 -7.16 -5.84
C VAL A 162 -11.41 -7.58 -7.08
N THR A 163 -12.02 -6.61 -7.76
CA THR A 163 -12.79 -6.83 -8.99
C THR A 163 -12.12 -6.07 -10.13
N GLY A 164 -11.82 -6.78 -11.22
CA GLY A 164 -11.27 -6.21 -12.46
C GLY A 164 -12.25 -5.35 -13.26
N PRO A 165 -11.77 -4.70 -14.30
CA PRO A 165 -10.60 -5.08 -15.06
C PRO A 165 -9.29 -4.49 -14.53
N GLY A 166 -8.16 -5.22 -14.68
CA GLY A 166 -6.83 -4.69 -14.43
C GLY A 166 -5.89 -5.67 -13.71
N LYS A 167 -4.65 -5.23 -13.50
CA LYS A 167 -3.63 -6.04 -12.84
C LYS A 167 -3.69 -5.88 -11.32
N VAL A 168 -3.45 -6.99 -10.62
CA VAL A 168 -3.40 -7.09 -9.17
C VAL A 168 -2.07 -7.72 -8.77
N TYR A 169 -1.38 -7.12 -7.81
CA TYR A 169 -0.08 -7.54 -7.30
C TYR A 169 -0.25 -8.05 -5.87
N VAL A 170 0.00 -9.35 -5.70
CA VAL A 170 -0.18 -10.06 -4.42
C VAL A 170 1.18 -10.40 -3.84
N GLN A 171 1.40 -10.09 -2.58
CA GLN A 171 2.61 -10.41 -1.82
C GLN A 171 2.43 -11.67 -0.99
N SER A 172 3.50 -12.47 -0.83
CA SER A 172 3.41 -13.75 -0.14
C SER A 172 3.69 -13.68 1.37
N MET A 173 4.29 -12.59 1.87
CA MET A 173 4.75 -12.48 3.26
C MET A 173 4.46 -11.07 3.84
N PRO A 174 3.18 -10.65 3.95
CA PRO A 174 2.87 -9.32 4.45
C PRO A 174 3.33 -9.11 5.90
N MET A 175 3.90 -7.94 6.18
CA MET A 175 4.44 -7.54 7.49
C MET A 175 3.43 -7.80 8.63
N SER A 176 2.16 -7.50 8.41
CA SER A 176 1.09 -7.70 9.40
C SER A 176 0.95 -9.16 9.87
N LYS A 177 1.26 -10.12 9.02
CA LYS A 177 1.22 -11.56 9.35
C LYS A 177 2.51 -12.02 10.06
N MET A 178 3.66 -11.47 9.69
CA MET A 178 4.92 -11.80 10.34
C MET A 178 4.93 -11.42 11.82
N PHE A 179 4.51 -10.21 12.16
CA PHE A 179 4.43 -9.77 13.56
C PHE A 179 3.41 -10.58 14.37
N GLY A 180 2.29 -10.99 13.78
CA GLY A 180 1.33 -11.89 14.40
C GLY A 180 1.94 -13.26 14.72
N ALA A 181 2.71 -13.83 13.81
CA ALA A 181 3.38 -15.12 14.01
C ALA A 181 4.50 -15.06 15.08
N LEU A 182 5.32 -14.01 15.09
CA LEU A 182 6.40 -13.81 16.06
C LEU A 182 5.87 -13.49 17.46
N GLY A 183 4.76 -12.78 17.59
CA GLY A 183 4.12 -12.48 18.88
C GLY A 183 3.45 -13.68 19.55
N SER A 184 3.13 -14.73 18.80
CA SER A 184 2.50 -15.95 19.33
C SER A 184 3.47 -17.00 19.86
N THR A 185 4.78 -16.83 19.67
CA THR A 185 5.83 -17.79 20.12
C THR A 185 6.26 -17.61 21.56
N ASN A 186 5.72 -16.64 22.31
CA ASN A 186 5.99 -16.43 23.74
C ASN A 186 4.80 -16.91 24.60
N LYS A 187 4.46 -18.20 24.51
CA LYS A 187 3.65 -18.88 25.53
C LYS A 187 4.28 -20.21 25.88
#